data_dcfed225d530e325b235d11472c91ef3
#
_entry.id   dcfed225d530e325b235d11472c91ef3
#
_cell.length_a   1.000
_cell.length_b   1.000
_cell.length_c   1.000
_cell.angle_alpha   90.00
_cell.angle_beta   90.00
_cell.angle_gamma   90.00
#
_symmetry.space_group_name_H-M   'P 1'
#
loop_
_entity.id
_entity.type
_entity.pdbx_description
1 polymer ?
#
loop_
_entity_poly.entity_id
_entity_poly.type
_entity_poly.pdbx_seq_one_letter_code
_entity_poly.pdbx_strand_id
1 'polypeptide(L)'
;MALTLEDFGGLALSKFLDATKINSIQFLEIAIQLVQSLGNIHQNQIIHKDIKPHNIIINPETYRVKITDFSISSRLVRENATPSYPSLLEGTLAYISPEQTGRMNRAIDYRSDFYSLGVTFYEMLTGELPFNAIDPLELVHCHIARIAPSPRSLKPEIPEAISGIVMKLLAKTAEDRYQSADGLRFDLETCLAMLQASGNISDFTVGNADRAGQLLIPQKLYGRETEVAALLSAFERVSGAQKNTDSLSGVELMLVSGYSGIGKSYLVNEVQKPIVRQRGYFISGKFDQFKRNIPYASLIQAFQSLIRQLLTESKASILTWKQKMLVALGTSGKVVADVIPEIELIIGK
;
A
#
# COMPACT_ATOMS: atom_id res chain seq x y z
N MET A 1 31.94 -9.36 -0.10
CA MET A 1 31.53 -9.65 1.29
C MET A 1 30.72 -10.93 1.23
N ALA A 2 31.10 -12.00 1.93
CA ALA A 2 30.35 -13.24 1.98
C ALA A 2 29.42 -13.19 3.21
N LEU A 3 28.14 -13.46 3.02
CA LEU A 3 27.16 -13.62 4.10
C LEU A 3 27.02 -15.10 4.41
N THR A 4 27.27 -15.49 5.66
CA THR A 4 27.02 -16.85 6.13
C THR A 4 25.64 -16.86 6.79
N LEU A 5 24.76 -17.72 6.30
CA LEU A 5 23.41 -17.92 6.86
C LEU A 5 23.39 -19.25 7.61
N GLU A 6 22.65 -19.30 8.71
CA GLU A 6 22.39 -20.56 9.43
C GLU A 6 21.46 -21.43 8.57
N ASP A 7 21.92 -22.63 8.25
CA ASP A 7 21.05 -23.65 7.67
C ASP A 7 20.34 -24.40 8.81
N PHE A 8 19.01 -24.25 8.87
CA PHE A 8 18.17 -24.94 9.86
C PHE A 8 17.20 -25.95 9.19
N GLY A 9 17.52 -26.41 7.97
CA GLY A 9 16.72 -27.36 7.22
C GLY A 9 15.41 -26.77 6.70
N GLY A 10 15.39 -25.49 6.38
CA GLY A 10 14.19 -24.78 5.98
C GLY A 10 14.02 -24.68 4.46
N LEU A 11 12.78 -24.50 4.02
CA LEU A 11 12.40 -24.15 2.65
C LEU A 11 11.51 -22.91 2.65
N ALA A 12 11.34 -22.28 1.49
CA ALA A 12 10.45 -21.13 1.38
C ALA A 12 9.02 -21.49 1.75
N LEU A 13 8.35 -20.62 2.54
CA LEU A 13 6.97 -20.86 2.97
C LEU A 13 6.02 -21.03 1.78
N SER A 14 6.27 -20.36 0.64
CA SER A 14 5.50 -20.55 -0.59
C SER A 14 5.53 -22.01 -1.03
N LYS A 15 6.72 -22.63 -1.12
CA LYS A 15 6.87 -24.05 -1.50
C LYS A 15 6.24 -25.00 -0.48
N PHE A 16 6.30 -24.65 0.79
CA PHE A 16 5.65 -25.43 1.84
C PHE A 16 4.11 -25.40 1.71
N LEU A 17 3.52 -24.22 1.43
CA LEU A 17 2.08 -24.07 1.24
C LEU A 17 1.56 -24.73 -0.03
N ASP A 18 2.36 -24.80 -1.10
CA ASP A 18 2.03 -25.53 -2.32
C ASP A 18 1.89 -27.05 -2.05
N ALA A 19 2.69 -27.57 -1.13
CA ALA A 19 2.74 -29.01 -0.82
C ALA A 19 1.86 -29.42 0.37
N THR A 20 1.53 -28.51 1.28
CA THR A 20 0.94 -28.82 2.58
C THR A 20 -0.18 -27.86 2.93
N LYS A 21 -1.36 -28.38 3.25
CA LYS A 21 -2.43 -27.59 3.86
C LYS A 21 -2.20 -27.50 5.36
N ILE A 22 -2.18 -26.30 5.89
CA ILE A 22 -2.05 -26.04 7.32
C ILE A 22 -3.43 -25.90 7.97
N ASN A 23 -3.56 -26.42 9.20
CA ASN A 23 -4.75 -26.20 10.02
C ASN A 23 -4.63 -24.91 10.84
N SER A 24 -5.70 -24.52 11.55
CA SER A 24 -5.75 -23.27 12.31
C SER A 24 -4.71 -23.21 13.44
N ILE A 25 -4.35 -24.33 14.07
CA ILE A 25 -3.32 -24.36 15.12
C ILE A 25 -1.95 -24.11 14.51
N GLN A 26 -1.61 -24.83 13.45
CA GLN A 26 -0.34 -24.64 12.73
C GLN A 26 -0.21 -23.23 12.18
N PHE A 27 -1.30 -22.68 11.63
CA PHE A 27 -1.33 -21.29 11.21
C PHE A 27 -0.99 -20.33 12.34
N LEU A 28 -1.64 -20.47 13.50
CA LEU A 28 -1.43 -19.61 14.67
C LEU A 28 0.01 -19.72 15.20
N GLU A 29 0.57 -20.94 15.30
CA GLU A 29 1.94 -21.16 15.74
C GLU A 29 2.96 -20.51 14.80
N ILE A 30 2.77 -20.59 13.49
CA ILE A 30 3.60 -19.92 12.49
C ILE A 30 3.43 -18.41 12.57
N ALA A 31 2.18 -17.94 12.64
CA ALA A 31 1.85 -16.51 12.67
C ALA A 31 2.46 -15.81 13.89
N ILE A 32 2.39 -16.42 15.07
CA ILE A 32 2.98 -15.89 16.31
C ILE A 32 4.49 -15.71 16.15
N GLN A 33 5.21 -16.69 15.60
CA GLN A 33 6.64 -16.61 15.37
C GLN A 33 7.00 -15.50 14.36
N LEU A 34 6.21 -15.35 13.29
CA LEU A 34 6.40 -14.29 12.30
C LEU A 34 6.22 -12.91 12.91
N VAL A 35 5.17 -12.73 13.71
CA VAL A 35 4.89 -11.46 14.40
C VAL A 35 5.99 -11.13 15.40
N GLN A 36 6.49 -12.12 16.16
CA GLN A 36 7.58 -11.94 17.09
C GLN A 36 8.89 -11.54 16.37
N SER A 37 9.20 -12.20 15.25
CA SER A 37 10.36 -11.87 14.41
C SER A 37 10.26 -10.46 13.86
N LEU A 38 9.07 -10.09 13.36
CA LEU A 38 8.80 -8.76 12.81
C LEU A 38 8.88 -7.67 13.90
N GLY A 39 8.38 -7.97 15.11
CA GLY A 39 8.53 -7.08 16.28
C GLY A 39 9.98 -6.78 16.59
N ASN A 40 10.85 -7.78 16.57
CA ASN A 40 12.30 -7.60 16.79
C ASN A 40 12.95 -6.76 15.67
N ILE A 41 12.53 -6.93 14.42
CA ILE A 41 13.00 -6.12 13.28
C ILE A 41 12.60 -4.65 13.49
N HIS A 42 11.35 -4.38 13.86
CA HIS A 42 10.84 -3.03 14.09
C HIS A 42 11.47 -2.35 15.32
N GLN A 43 11.76 -3.09 16.39
CA GLN A 43 12.50 -2.57 17.54
C GLN A 43 13.92 -2.07 17.18
N ASN A 44 14.53 -2.69 16.16
CA ASN A 44 15.80 -2.24 15.59
C ASN A 44 15.65 -1.12 14.55
N GLN A 45 14.47 -0.50 14.45
CA GLN A 45 14.14 0.59 13.51
C GLN A 45 14.34 0.19 12.04
N ILE A 46 14.12 -1.07 11.72
CA ILE A 46 14.16 -1.59 10.35
C ILE A 46 12.73 -1.80 9.87
N ILE A 47 12.43 -1.32 8.67
CA ILE A 47 11.21 -1.63 7.91
C ILE A 47 11.62 -2.61 6.83
N HIS A 48 11.00 -3.79 6.76
CA HIS A 48 11.39 -4.85 5.83
C HIS A 48 10.95 -4.56 4.39
N LYS A 49 9.73 -4.12 4.21
CA LYS A 49 9.06 -3.70 2.97
C LYS A 49 8.78 -4.81 1.94
N ASP A 50 9.20 -6.06 2.19
CA ASP A 50 8.98 -7.20 1.27
C ASP A 50 8.60 -8.48 2.02
N ILE A 51 7.63 -8.39 2.94
CA ILE A 51 7.08 -9.57 3.65
C ILE A 51 6.17 -10.33 2.69
N LYS A 52 6.54 -11.57 2.38
CA LYS A 52 5.79 -12.50 1.51
C LYS A 52 6.24 -13.94 1.74
N PRO A 53 5.48 -14.97 1.36
CA PRO A 53 5.85 -16.38 1.58
C PRO A 53 7.19 -16.79 0.97
N HIS A 54 7.63 -16.12 -0.11
CA HIS A 54 8.94 -16.40 -0.71
C HIS A 54 10.13 -15.98 0.17
N ASN A 55 9.93 -14.94 1.00
CA ASN A 55 10.95 -14.37 1.89
C ASN A 55 10.83 -14.89 3.34
N ILE A 56 10.01 -15.90 3.55
CA ILE A 56 9.86 -16.60 4.83
C ILE A 56 10.36 -18.03 4.64
N ILE A 57 11.30 -18.44 5.45
CA ILE A 57 11.82 -19.81 5.48
C ILE A 57 11.18 -20.56 6.64
N ILE A 58 10.63 -21.73 6.36
CA ILE A 58 10.02 -22.63 7.34
C ILE A 58 10.73 -23.98 7.35
N ASN A 59 11.00 -24.52 8.52
CA ASN A 59 11.42 -25.91 8.67
C ASN A 59 10.14 -26.77 8.76
N PRO A 60 9.92 -27.73 7.83
CA PRO A 60 8.69 -28.51 7.75
C PRO A 60 8.45 -29.45 8.95
N GLU A 61 9.52 -29.85 9.64
CA GLU A 61 9.44 -30.79 10.78
C GLU A 61 9.10 -30.07 12.09
N THR A 62 9.69 -28.88 12.26
CA THR A 62 9.59 -28.15 13.54
C THR A 62 8.66 -26.94 13.48
N TYR A 63 8.19 -26.58 12.30
CA TYR A 63 7.41 -25.35 12.02
C TYR A 63 8.11 -24.05 12.49
N ARG A 64 9.43 -24.09 12.70
CA ARG A 64 10.21 -22.87 12.99
C ARG A 64 10.31 -22.02 11.72
N VAL A 65 10.13 -20.71 11.89
CA VAL A 65 10.18 -19.77 10.77
C VAL A 65 11.24 -18.69 10.99
N LYS A 66 11.79 -18.20 9.87
CA LYS A 66 12.70 -17.06 9.82
C LYS A 66 12.34 -16.16 8.64
N ILE A 67 12.41 -14.84 8.84
CA ILE A 67 12.27 -13.83 7.78
C ILE A 67 13.64 -13.59 7.15
N THR A 68 13.69 -13.51 5.84
CA THR A 68 14.92 -13.34 5.04
C THR A 68 14.73 -12.24 3.99
N ASP A 69 15.80 -11.92 3.27
CA ASP A 69 15.82 -10.95 2.16
C ASP A 69 15.51 -9.51 2.58
N PHE A 70 16.51 -8.86 3.16
CA PHE A 70 16.46 -7.45 3.55
C PHE A 70 16.96 -6.51 2.43
N SER A 71 16.93 -6.92 1.15
CA SER A 71 17.52 -6.19 0.03
C SER A 71 16.93 -4.80 -0.18
N ILE A 72 15.63 -4.62 0.08
CA ILE A 72 14.93 -3.34 -0.04
C ILE A 72 14.54 -2.71 1.31
N SER A 73 15.00 -3.30 2.40
CA SER A 73 14.71 -2.79 3.75
C SER A 73 15.32 -1.40 3.97
N SER A 74 14.71 -0.62 4.85
CA SER A 74 15.25 0.68 5.26
C SER A 74 15.38 0.78 6.76
N ARG A 75 16.37 1.56 7.19
CA ARG A 75 16.67 1.85 8.59
C ARG A 75 16.13 3.24 8.98
N LEU A 76 14.90 3.51 8.60
CA LEU A 76 14.24 4.80 8.81
C LEU A 76 12.94 4.58 9.57
N VAL A 77 12.66 5.47 10.52
CA VAL A 77 11.37 5.47 11.23
C VAL A 77 10.21 5.75 10.27
N ARG A 78 10.46 6.54 9.21
CA ARG A 78 9.54 6.87 8.12
C ARG A 78 10.28 7.14 6.82
N GLU A 79 9.71 6.73 5.73
CA GLU A 79 10.26 6.94 4.38
C GLU A 79 9.14 7.45 3.46
N ASN A 80 9.46 8.44 2.62
CA ASN A 80 8.55 8.90 1.57
C ASN A 80 8.67 7.98 0.37
N ALA A 81 7.57 7.31 0.02
CA ALA A 81 7.53 6.49 -1.17
C ALA A 81 7.67 7.35 -2.43
N THR A 82 8.61 7.00 -3.29
CA THR A 82 8.65 7.48 -4.68
C THR A 82 7.87 6.48 -5.55
N PRO A 83 7.10 6.94 -6.54
CA PRO A 83 6.46 6.04 -7.49
C PRO A 83 7.51 5.15 -8.15
N SER A 84 7.41 3.85 -7.92
CA SER A 84 8.34 2.86 -8.52
C SER A 84 7.73 2.31 -9.81
N TYR A 85 8.59 1.97 -10.76
CA TYR A 85 8.15 1.31 -12.00
C TYR A 85 7.59 -0.08 -11.69
N PRO A 86 6.41 -0.47 -12.22
CA PRO A 86 5.84 -1.79 -12.02
C PRO A 86 6.77 -2.92 -12.45
N SER A 87 7.59 -2.70 -13.47
CA SER A 87 8.60 -3.67 -13.95
C SER A 87 9.69 -4.01 -12.93
N LEU A 88 9.91 -3.15 -11.92
CA LEU A 88 10.83 -3.41 -10.80
C LEU A 88 10.15 -4.15 -9.64
N LEU A 89 8.83 -4.29 -9.69
CA LEU A 89 7.98 -4.81 -8.62
C LEU A 89 7.31 -6.15 -9.00
N GLU A 90 7.65 -6.76 -10.15
CA GLU A 90 7.13 -8.06 -10.56
C GLU A 90 7.35 -9.11 -9.46
N GLY A 91 6.25 -9.74 -9.02
CA GLY A 91 6.22 -10.71 -7.93
C GLY A 91 5.97 -10.13 -6.54
N THR A 92 6.28 -8.86 -6.29
CA THR A 92 6.12 -8.19 -5.00
C THR A 92 4.81 -7.39 -4.92
N LEU A 93 4.25 -6.97 -6.05
CA LEU A 93 3.01 -6.15 -6.11
C LEU A 93 1.82 -6.78 -5.40
N ALA A 94 1.73 -8.10 -5.38
CA ALA A 94 0.62 -8.80 -4.72
C ALA A 94 0.57 -8.60 -3.19
N TYR A 95 1.70 -8.23 -2.57
CA TYR A 95 1.83 -8.05 -1.12
C TYR A 95 2.10 -6.61 -0.71
N ILE A 96 2.16 -5.68 -1.68
CA ILE A 96 2.54 -4.28 -1.44
C ILE A 96 1.50 -3.56 -0.58
N SER A 97 1.94 -2.78 0.38
CA SER A 97 1.03 -1.93 1.14
C SER A 97 0.57 -0.71 0.32
N PRO A 98 -0.64 -0.15 0.62
CA PRO A 98 -1.15 1.02 -0.09
C PRO A 98 -0.16 2.19 -0.16
N GLU A 99 0.54 2.48 0.94
CA GLU A 99 1.51 3.56 1.05
C GLU A 99 2.80 3.30 0.26
N GLN A 100 3.22 2.05 0.09
CA GLN A 100 4.40 1.69 -0.72
C GLN A 100 4.18 1.91 -2.23
N THR A 101 2.95 2.01 -2.68
CA THR A 101 2.63 2.23 -4.09
C THR A 101 3.13 3.59 -4.61
N GLY A 102 3.50 4.52 -3.71
CA GLY A 102 3.86 5.90 -4.05
C GLY A 102 2.69 6.74 -4.58
N ARG A 103 1.48 6.16 -4.63
CA ARG A 103 0.25 6.80 -5.12
C ARG A 103 -0.63 7.33 -3.98
N MET A 104 -0.22 7.09 -2.75
CA MET A 104 -0.77 7.72 -1.56
C MET A 104 0.28 8.68 -1.00
N ASN A 105 -0.12 9.91 -0.68
CA ASN A 105 0.80 10.85 -0.03
C ASN A 105 0.93 10.52 1.46
N ARG A 106 1.39 9.30 1.73
CA ARG A 106 1.66 8.77 3.06
C ARG A 106 3.07 8.22 3.11
N ALA A 107 3.76 8.50 4.21
CA ALA A 107 5.06 7.91 4.47
C ALA A 107 4.91 6.41 4.75
N ILE A 108 5.90 5.64 4.31
CA ILE A 108 6.07 4.24 4.68
C ILE A 108 6.61 4.22 6.12
N ASP A 109 5.98 3.44 6.98
CA ASP A 109 6.47 3.11 8.32
C ASP A 109 6.34 1.60 8.57
N TYR A 110 6.72 1.13 9.76
CA TYR A 110 6.70 -0.30 10.11
C TYR A 110 5.34 -0.97 9.92
N ARG A 111 4.22 -0.21 9.94
CA ARG A 111 2.86 -0.75 9.72
C ARG A 111 2.61 -1.15 8.27
N SER A 112 3.50 -0.78 7.35
CA SER A 112 3.50 -1.29 5.98
C SER A 112 3.79 -2.79 5.97
N ASP A 113 4.72 -3.25 6.82
CA ASP A 113 5.03 -4.67 6.96
C ASP A 113 3.84 -5.46 7.53
N PHE A 114 3.04 -4.86 8.42
CA PHE A 114 1.81 -5.50 8.92
C PHE A 114 0.77 -5.72 7.82
N TYR A 115 0.66 -4.80 6.85
CA TYR A 115 -0.21 -5.02 5.71
C TYR A 115 0.27 -6.21 4.87
N SER A 116 1.55 -6.26 4.52
CA SER A 116 2.16 -7.35 3.74
C SER A 116 2.05 -8.69 4.48
N LEU A 117 2.19 -8.66 5.81
CA LEU A 117 1.94 -9.83 6.66
C LEU A 117 0.46 -10.25 6.62
N GLY A 118 -0.47 -9.29 6.59
CA GLY A 118 -1.90 -9.53 6.43
C GLY A 118 -2.22 -10.23 5.10
N VAL A 119 -1.58 -9.83 4.00
CA VAL A 119 -1.71 -10.52 2.71
C VAL A 119 -1.14 -11.95 2.80
N THR A 120 0.01 -12.11 3.44
CA THR A 120 0.63 -13.43 3.67
C THR A 120 -0.28 -14.34 4.48
N PHE A 121 -0.87 -13.84 5.57
CA PHE A 121 -1.81 -14.61 6.39
C PHE A 121 -3.10 -14.96 5.64
N TYR A 122 -3.59 -14.05 4.82
CA TYR A 122 -4.73 -14.30 3.96
C TYR A 122 -4.46 -15.48 3.02
N GLU A 123 -3.33 -15.46 2.33
CA GLU A 123 -2.91 -16.54 1.43
C GLU A 123 -2.68 -17.87 2.18
N MET A 124 -2.04 -17.85 3.35
CA MET A 124 -1.85 -19.04 4.19
C MET A 124 -3.18 -19.72 4.57
N LEU A 125 -4.21 -18.93 4.83
CA LEU A 125 -5.52 -19.43 5.26
C LEU A 125 -6.39 -19.86 4.09
N THR A 126 -6.44 -19.04 3.03
CA THR A 126 -7.36 -19.25 1.91
C THR A 126 -6.74 -20.04 0.77
N GLY A 127 -5.42 -20.02 0.61
CA GLY A 127 -4.71 -20.52 -0.57
C GLY A 127 -4.78 -19.58 -1.76
N GLU A 128 -5.34 -18.38 -1.58
CA GLU A 128 -5.51 -17.38 -2.63
C GLU A 128 -5.06 -16.00 -2.14
N LEU A 129 -4.68 -15.13 -3.05
CA LEU A 129 -4.39 -13.73 -2.75
C LEU A 129 -5.68 -12.94 -2.55
N PRO A 130 -5.71 -11.91 -1.66
CA PRO A 130 -6.90 -11.08 -1.45
C PRO A 130 -7.32 -10.30 -2.69
N PHE A 131 -6.37 -10.06 -3.58
CA PHE A 131 -6.59 -9.39 -4.86
C PHE A 131 -5.84 -10.13 -5.96
N ASN A 132 -6.54 -10.42 -7.04
CA ASN A 132 -5.97 -11.03 -8.24
C ASN A 132 -6.34 -10.15 -9.44
N ALA A 133 -5.32 -9.55 -10.08
CA ALA A 133 -5.47 -8.74 -11.27
C ALA A 133 -4.27 -8.98 -12.19
N ILE A 134 -4.54 -9.09 -13.50
CA ILE A 134 -3.49 -9.29 -14.51
C ILE A 134 -2.74 -7.99 -14.77
N ASP A 135 -3.45 -6.86 -14.71
CA ASP A 135 -2.85 -5.54 -14.88
C ASP A 135 -2.23 -5.07 -13.55
N PRO A 136 -0.92 -4.76 -13.53
CA PRO A 136 -0.23 -4.23 -12.35
C PRO A 136 -0.90 -2.99 -11.76
N LEU A 137 -1.44 -2.11 -12.62
CA LEU A 137 -2.11 -0.90 -12.18
C LEU A 137 -3.43 -1.19 -11.46
N GLU A 138 -4.18 -2.16 -11.98
CA GLU A 138 -5.40 -2.64 -11.33
C GLU A 138 -5.10 -3.26 -9.98
N LEU A 139 -4.01 -4.02 -9.86
CA LEU A 139 -3.58 -4.61 -8.59
C LEU A 139 -3.21 -3.52 -7.57
N VAL A 140 -2.46 -2.51 -7.99
CA VAL A 140 -2.16 -1.31 -7.16
C VAL A 140 -3.46 -0.64 -6.72
N HIS A 141 -4.43 -0.47 -7.64
CA HIS A 141 -5.74 0.09 -7.30
C HIS A 141 -6.48 -0.78 -6.25
N CYS A 142 -6.43 -2.11 -6.38
CA CYS A 142 -7.03 -3.01 -5.39
C CYS A 142 -6.42 -2.82 -4.00
N HIS A 143 -5.09 -2.68 -3.91
CA HIS A 143 -4.42 -2.43 -2.63
C HIS A 143 -4.82 -1.07 -2.02
N ILE A 144 -5.00 -0.04 -2.82
CA ILE A 144 -5.36 1.30 -2.33
C ILE A 144 -6.83 1.41 -1.92
N ALA A 145 -7.75 0.84 -2.73
CA ALA A 145 -9.15 1.23 -2.66
C ALA A 145 -10.15 0.08 -2.48
N ARG A 146 -9.81 -1.14 -2.90
CA ARG A 146 -10.75 -2.27 -2.85
C ARG A 146 -10.68 -2.97 -1.49
N ILE A 147 -11.83 -3.23 -0.89
CA ILE A 147 -11.91 -4.06 0.33
C ILE A 147 -11.77 -5.52 -0.10
N ALA A 148 -10.87 -6.25 0.54
CA ALA A 148 -10.71 -7.68 0.33
C ALA A 148 -11.94 -8.45 0.85
N PRO A 149 -12.37 -9.54 0.21
CA PRO A 149 -13.30 -10.48 0.82
C PRO A 149 -12.72 -10.98 2.15
N SER A 150 -13.54 -11.21 3.16
CA SER A 150 -13.02 -11.78 4.41
C SER A 150 -12.56 -13.22 4.19
N PRO A 151 -11.49 -13.70 4.83
CA PRO A 151 -11.06 -15.10 4.71
C PRO A 151 -12.19 -16.08 4.98
N ARG A 152 -13.02 -15.80 6.00
CA ARG A 152 -14.17 -16.63 6.36
C ARG A 152 -15.25 -16.67 5.27
N SER A 153 -15.42 -15.60 4.48
CA SER A 153 -16.38 -15.62 3.37
C SER A 153 -15.99 -16.59 2.25
N LEU A 154 -14.69 -16.89 2.11
CA LEU A 154 -14.17 -17.88 1.16
C LEU A 154 -14.13 -19.29 1.77
N LYS A 155 -13.75 -19.38 3.05
CA LYS A 155 -13.64 -20.63 3.80
C LYS A 155 -14.34 -20.51 5.15
N PRO A 156 -15.62 -20.93 5.25
CA PRO A 156 -16.44 -20.80 6.46
C PRO A 156 -15.86 -21.47 7.71
N GLU A 157 -14.95 -22.43 7.52
CA GLU A 157 -14.23 -23.10 8.61
C GLU A 157 -13.21 -22.21 9.34
N ILE A 158 -12.84 -21.07 8.76
CA ILE A 158 -11.91 -20.11 9.39
C ILE A 158 -12.67 -19.39 10.51
N PRO A 159 -12.16 -19.43 11.77
CA PRO A 159 -12.77 -18.72 12.89
C PRO A 159 -12.89 -17.21 12.64
N GLU A 160 -14.02 -16.62 13.10
CA GLU A 160 -14.31 -15.18 12.90
C GLU A 160 -13.19 -14.29 13.44
N ALA A 161 -12.66 -14.60 14.62
CA ALA A 161 -11.57 -13.81 15.22
C ALA A 161 -10.30 -13.82 14.36
N ILE A 162 -9.91 -14.98 13.81
CA ILE A 162 -8.74 -15.08 12.90
C ILE A 162 -8.99 -14.27 11.64
N SER A 163 -10.20 -14.39 11.05
CA SER A 163 -10.59 -13.59 9.89
C SER A 163 -10.56 -12.09 10.21
N GLY A 164 -11.04 -11.68 11.37
CA GLY A 164 -11.01 -10.30 11.85
C GLY A 164 -9.59 -9.74 12.01
N ILE A 165 -8.66 -10.54 12.56
CA ILE A 165 -7.24 -10.18 12.67
C ILE A 165 -6.66 -9.88 11.29
N VAL A 166 -6.89 -10.78 10.31
CA VAL A 166 -6.39 -10.59 8.94
C VAL A 166 -7.01 -9.35 8.30
N MET A 167 -8.31 -9.14 8.44
CA MET A 167 -8.98 -7.95 7.88
C MET A 167 -8.49 -6.65 8.52
N LYS A 168 -8.16 -6.65 9.82
CA LYS A 168 -7.54 -5.51 10.50
C LYS A 168 -6.14 -5.21 9.94
N LEU A 169 -5.32 -6.22 9.66
CA LEU A 169 -4.02 -6.06 9.01
C LEU A 169 -4.16 -5.47 7.60
N LEU A 170 -5.19 -5.87 6.85
CA LEU A 170 -5.48 -5.41 5.48
C LEU A 170 -6.19 -4.04 5.42
N ALA A 171 -6.36 -3.35 6.55
CA ALA A 171 -6.92 -2.01 6.57
C ALA A 171 -6.10 -1.06 5.70
N LYS A 172 -6.78 -0.22 4.91
CA LYS A 172 -6.13 0.67 3.93
C LYS A 172 -5.34 1.80 4.58
N THR A 173 -5.82 2.26 5.71
CA THR A 173 -5.20 3.30 6.52
C THR A 173 -4.33 2.64 7.59
N ALA A 174 -3.07 3.02 7.69
CA ALA A 174 -2.12 2.43 8.65
C ALA A 174 -2.58 2.59 10.11
N GLU A 175 -3.29 3.68 10.41
CA GLU A 175 -3.88 3.95 11.73
C GLU A 175 -5.01 2.99 12.12
N ASP A 176 -5.65 2.35 11.16
CA ASP A 176 -6.73 1.38 11.39
C ASP A 176 -6.20 -0.07 11.53
N ARG A 177 -4.89 -0.29 11.21
CA ARG A 177 -4.18 -1.57 11.42
C ARG A 177 -3.78 -1.75 12.88
N TYR A 178 -3.11 -2.86 13.17
CA TYR A 178 -2.37 -2.99 14.43
C TYR A 178 -1.28 -1.92 14.55
N GLN A 179 -1.14 -1.37 15.74
CA GLN A 179 -0.15 -0.33 16.05
C GLN A 179 1.11 -0.90 16.71
N SER A 180 1.10 -2.19 17.05
CA SER A 180 2.24 -2.89 17.64
C SER A 180 2.26 -4.37 17.27
N ALA A 181 3.45 -4.94 17.20
CA ALA A 181 3.62 -6.39 17.08
C ALA A 181 3.10 -7.11 18.35
N ASP A 182 3.23 -6.50 19.51
CA ASP A 182 2.77 -7.07 20.77
C ASP A 182 1.24 -7.18 20.82
N GLY A 183 0.51 -6.15 20.34
CA GLY A 183 -0.95 -6.19 20.26
C GLY A 183 -1.44 -7.28 19.29
N LEU A 184 -0.80 -7.41 18.13
CA LEU A 184 -1.11 -8.47 17.17
C LEU A 184 -0.78 -9.86 17.75
N ARG A 185 0.38 -10.00 18.38
CA ARG A 185 0.78 -11.26 19.03
C ARG A 185 -0.21 -11.69 20.12
N PHE A 186 -0.63 -10.74 20.96
CA PHE A 186 -1.61 -11.01 22.02
C PHE A 186 -2.91 -11.61 21.47
N ASP A 187 -3.44 -11.06 20.38
CA ASP A 187 -4.68 -11.59 19.78
C ASP A 187 -4.48 -12.98 19.19
N LEU A 188 -3.34 -13.25 18.53
CA LEU A 188 -3.02 -14.58 17.99
C LEU A 188 -2.80 -15.62 19.09
N GLU A 189 -2.09 -15.27 20.17
CA GLU A 189 -1.88 -16.14 21.34
C GLU A 189 -3.21 -16.42 22.04
N THR A 190 -4.11 -15.44 22.13
CA THR A 190 -5.46 -15.60 22.66
C THR A 190 -6.26 -16.61 21.82
N CYS A 191 -6.23 -16.48 20.48
CA CYS A 191 -6.86 -17.45 19.58
C CYS A 191 -6.29 -18.86 19.77
N LEU A 192 -4.96 -18.98 19.86
CA LEU A 192 -4.32 -20.29 20.04
C LEU A 192 -4.70 -20.94 21.37
N ALA A 193 -4.65 -20.18 22.47
CA ALA A 193 -5.02 -20.66 23.79
C ALA A 193 -6.48 -21.15 23.86
N MET A 194 -7.42 -20.39 23.27
CA MET A 194 -8.83 -20.78 23.20
C MET A 194 -9.01 -22.05 22.37
N LEU A 195 -8.36 -22.15 21.22
CA LEU A 195 -8.48 -23.30 20.33
C LEU A 195 -7.90 -24.56 20.96
N GLN A 196 -6.79 -24.46 21.69
CA GLN A 196 -6.19 -25.58 22.44
C GLN A 196 -7.03 -26.02 23.63
N ALA A 197 -7.66 -25.06 24.32
CA ALA A 197 -8.45 -25.36 25.53
C ALA A 197 -9.83 -25.94 25.22
N SER A 198 -10.53 -25.45 24.20
CA SER A 198 -11.93 -25.76 23.92
C SER A 198 -12.21 -26.27 22.51
N GLY A 199 -11.23 -26.29 21.64
CA GLY A 199 -11.43 -26.60 20.21
C GLY A 199 -12.18 -25.53 19.43
N ASN A 200 -12.51 -24.39 20.08
CA ASN A 200 -13.22 -23.29 19.44
C ASN A 200 -12.67 -21.94 19.91
N ILE A 201 -12.78 -20.91 19.07
CA ILE A 201 -12.41 -19.53 19.41
C ILE A 201 -13.71 -18.77 19.65
N SER A 202 -13.95 -18.36 20.91
CA SER A 202 -15.06 -17.47 21.25
C SER A 202 -14.79 -16.05 20.77
N ASP A 203 -15.85 -15.30 20.51
CA ASP A 203 -15.75 -13.92 20.06
C ASP A 203 -15.07 -13.04 21.10
N PHE A 204 -14.11 -12.24 20.65
CA PHE A 204 -13.48 -11.17 21.40
C PHE A 204 -13.19 -9.97 20.51
N THR A 205 -12.99 -8.81 21.13
CA THR A 205 -12.70 -7.58 20.37
C THR A 205 -11.25 -7.56 19.89
N VAL A 206 -11.04 -7.78 18.58
CA VAL A 206 -9.74 -7.79 17.93
C VAL A 206 -9.06 -6.41 18.07
N GLY A 207 -7.80 -6.41 18.53
CA GLY A 207 -7.01 -5.20 18.74
C GLY A 207 -7.30 -4.45 20.03
N ASN A 208 -8.03 -5.02 20.99
CA ASN A 208 -8.37 -4.36 22.24
C ASN A 208 -7.13 -4.10 23.12
N ALA A 209 -6.14 -4.97 23.08
CA ALA A 209 -4.87 -4.84 23.80
C ALA A 209 -3.79 -4.09 22.99
N ASP A 210 -4.10 -3.70 21.75
CA ASP A 210 -3.13 -3.07 20.86
C ASP A 210 -2.86 -1.61 21.27
N ARG A 211 -1.63 -1.32 21.63
CA ARG A 211 -1.16 0.02 22.01
C ARG A 211 0.06 0.39 21.21
N ALA A 212 0.09 1.60 20.67
CA ALA A 212 1.25 2.12 19.98
C ALA A 212 2.46 2.19 20.94
N GLY A 213 3.50 1.41 20.64
CA GLY A 213 4.77 1.46 21.39
C GLY A 213 5.61 2.71 21.11
N GLN A 214 5.27 3.46 20.05
CA GLN A 214 5.94 4.69 19.64
C GLN A 214 4.93 5.81 19.43
N LEU A 215 5.29 7.03 19.83
CA LEU A 215 4.50 8.22 19.52
C LEU A 215 4.66 8.55 18.03
N LEU A 216 3.72 8.10 17.22
CA LEU A 216 3.61 8.49 15.83
C LEU A 216 2.55 9.57 15.69
N ILE A 217 2.90 10.69 15.07
CA ILE A 217 1.92 11.72 14.72
C ILE A 217 1.00 11.13 13.64
N PRO A 218 -0.31 10.95 13.92
CA PRO A 218 -1.24 10.39 12.96
C PRO A 218 -1.26 11.22 11.67
N GLN A 219 -1.32 10.56 10.52
CA GLN A 219 -1.52 11.22 9.23
C GLN A 219 -3.00 11.28 8.84
N LYS A 220 -3.88 10.75 9.68
CA LYS A 220 -5.34 10.84 9.52
C LYS A 220 -5.81 12.26 9.91
N LEU A 221 -6.68 12.83 9.09
CA LEU A 221 -7.34 14.08 9.40
C LEU A 221 -8.48 13.83 10.39
N TYR A 222 -8.53 14.65 11.44
CA TYR A 222 -9.60 14.66 12.44
C TYR A 222 -10.29 16.02 12.45
N GLY A 223 -11.62 16.04 12.53
CA GLY A 223 -12.40 17.26 12.61
C GLY A 223 -12.38 18.11 11.32
N ARG A 224 -12.20 17.49 10.15
CA ARG A 224 -12.20 18.12 8.82
C ARG A 224 -13.13 17.42 7.84
N GLU A 225 -14.12 16.72 8.36
CA GLU A 225 -15.04 15.90 7.57
C GLU A 225 -15.83 16.75 6.57
N THR A 226 -16.22 17.97 6.97
CA THR A 226 -16.96 18.90 6.11
C THR A 226 -16.12 19.39 4.93
N GLU A 227 -14.88 19.77 5.20
CA GLU A 227 -13.96 20.24 4.16
C GLU A 227 -13.55 19.11 3.20
N VAL A 228 -13.36 17.89 3.72
CA VAL A 228 -13.13 16.69 2.90
C VAL A 228 -14.36 16.44 2.02
N ALA A 229 -15.56 16.47 2.56
CA ALA A 229 -16.79 16.26 1.80
C ALA A 229 -16.95 17.30 0.68
N ALA A 230 -16.63 18.58 0.96
CA ALA A 230 -16.67 19.63 -0.05
C ALA A 230 -15.70 19.39 -1.21
N LEU A 231 -14.46 18.95 -0.91
CA LEU A 231 -13.46 18.60 -1.92
C LEU A 231 -13.89 17.38 -2.76
N LEU A 232 -14.42 16.36 -2.09
CA LEU A 232 -14.90 15.14 -2.78
C LEU A 232 -16.09 15.45 -3.69
N SER A 233 -17.04 16.27 -3.25
CA SER A 233 -18.18 16.69 -4.07
C SER A 233 -17.75 17.51 -5.28
N ALA A 234 -16.73 18.38 -5.14
CA ALA A 234 -16.13 19.09 -6.27
C ALA A 234 -15.52 18.13 -7.28
N PHE A 235 -14.76 17.13 -6.81
CA PHE A 235 -14.20 16.11 -7.68
C PHE A 235 -15.28 15.28 -8.41
N GLU A 236 -16.36 14.89 -7.73
CA GLU A 236 -17.47 14.16 -8.32
C GLU A 236 -18.17 14.96 -9.44
N ARG A 237 -18.34 16.27 -9.29
CA ARG A 237 -18.90 17.14 -10.33
C ARG A 237 -18.04 17.17 -11.58
N VAL A 238 -16.71 17.23 -11.43
CA VAL A 238 -15.76 17.30 -12.56
C VAL A 238 -15.57 15.93 -13.22
N SER A 239 -15.60 14.84 -12.42
CA SER A 239 -15.36 13.47 -12.94
C SER A 239 -16.55 12.89 -13.72
N GLY A 240 -17.69 13.60 -13.81
CA GLY A 240 -18.84 13.21 -14.63
C GLY A 240 -19.69 12.11 -14.00
N ALA A 241 -19.60 11.87 -12.70
CA ALA A 241 -20.50 10.97 -11.98
C ALA A 241 -21.97 11.46 -11.99
N GLN A 242 -22.19 12.73 -12.29
CA GLN A 242 -23.52 13.32 -12.57
C GLN A 242 -23.54 13.80 -14.04
N LYS A 243 -23.82 12.90 -14.96
CA LYS A 243 -24.12 13.27 -16.35
C LYS A 243 -25.48 13.95 -16.43
N ASN A 244 -25.53 15.22 -16.18
CA ASN A 244 -26.58 16.10 -16.71
C ASN A 244 -26.06 16.74 -18.01
N THR A 245 -26.80 16.59 -19.07
CA THR A 245 -26.50 16.67 -20.50
C THR A 245 -26.14 18.05 -21.06
N ASP A 246 -25.88 19.08 -20.25
CA ASP A 246 -25.71 20.46 -20.78
C ASP A 246 -24.57 21.27 -20.18
N SER A 247 -23.60 20.67 -19.48
CA SER A 247 -22.42 21.41 -19.03
C SER A 247 -21.16 20.91 -19.72
N LEU A 248 -20.48 21.80 -20.42
CA LEU A 248 -19.07 21.72 -20.80
C LEU A 248 -18.29 21.01 -19.71
N SER A 249 -17.49 19.99 -20.05
CA SER A 249 -16.62 19.23 -19.12
C SER A 249 -15.87 20.23 -18.22
N GLY A 250 -16.37 20.37 -16.97
CA GLY A 250 -16.02 21.52 -16.15
C GLY A 250 -14.65 21.36 -15.52
N VAL A 251 -13.83 22.37 -15.67
CA VAL A 251 -12.69 22.61 -14.77
C VAL A 251 -13.23 23.31 -13.54
N GLU A 252 -12.96 22.76 -12.36
CA GLU A 252 -13.32 23.40 -11.09
C GLU A 252 -12.05 23.80 -10.33
N LEU A 253 -11.99 25.04 -9.88
CA LEU A 253 -10.88 25.58 -9.09
C LEU A 253 -11.33 25.67 -7.63
N MET A 254 -10.64 24.97 -6.74
CA MET A 254 -10.83 25.06 -5.30
C MET A 254 -9.64 25.74 -4.63
N LEU A 255 -9.92 26.75 -3.82
CA LEU A 255 -8.91 27.44 -3.02
C LEU A 255 -8.97 26.97 -1.57
N VAL A 256 -7.88 26.35 -1.09
CA VAL A 256 -7.72 25.94 0.30
C VAL A 256 -6.76 26.90 1.00
N SER A 257 -7.30 27.76 1.86
CA SER A 257 -6.53 28.78 2.60
C SER A 257 -6.42 28.46 4.08
N GLY A 258 -5.41 28.98 4.76
CA GLY A 258 -5.19 28.85 6.20
C GLY A 258 -3.73 29.01 6.58
N TYR A 259 -3.44 29.11 7.87
CA TYR A 259 -2.08 29.28 8.40
C TYR A 259 -1.17 28.09 8.08
N SER A 260 0.15 28.30 8.16
CA SER A 260 1.14 27.21 8.02
C SER A 260 0.92 26.17 9.12
N GLY A 261 1.04 24.88 8.78
CA GLY A 261 0.87 23.78 9.74
C GLY A 261 -0.57 23.34 10.02
N ILE A 262 -1.61 24.04 9.55
CA ILE A 262 -3.04 23.71 9.84
C ILE A 262 -3.55 22.45 9.10
N GLY A 263 -2.72 21.79 8.30
CA GLY A 263 -3.09 20.55 7.62
C GLY A 263 -3.65 20.72 6.20
N LYS A 264 -3.46 21.87 5.51
CA LYS A 264 -3.94 22.11 4.14
C LYS A 264 -3.54 21.01 3.14
N SER A 265 -2.27 20.63 3.15
CA SER A 265 -1.75 19.59 2.26
C SER A 265 -2.36 18.22 2.54
N TYR A 266 -2.59 17.90 3.81
CA TYR A 266 -3.28 16.65 4.20
C TYR A 266 -4.73 16.65 3.69
N LEU A 267 -5.44 17.77 3.82
CA LEU A 267 -6.81 17.91 3.32
C LEU A 267 -6.87 17.67 1.80
N VAL A 268 -6.02 18.35 1.02
CA VAL A 268 -5.98 18.18 -0.44
C VAL A 268 -5.63 16.75 -0.85
N ASN A 269 -4.79 16.08 -0.07
CA ASN A 269 -4.39 14.70 -0.36
C ASN A 269 -5.51 13.66 -0.14
N GLU A 270 -6.54 13.97 0.64
CA GLU A 270 -7.70 13.05 0.79
C GLU A 270 -8.45 12.82 -0.54
N VAL A 271 -8.34 13.75 -1.51
CA VAL A 271 -8.90 13.59 -2.86
C VAL A 271 -8.18 12.52 -3.68
N GLN A 272 -6.97 12.12 -3.32
CA GLN A 272 -6.23 11.08 -4.06
C GLN A 272 -6.98 9.74 -4.11
N LYS A 273 -7.60 9.33 -3.02
CA LYS A 273 -8.32 8.05 -2.93
C LYS A 273 -9.41 7.89 -4.01
N PRO A 274 -10.36 8.84 -4.13
CA PRO A 274 -11.39 8.77 -5.17
C PRO A 274 -10.83 8.95 -6.58
N ILE A 275 -9.77 9.77 -6.77
CA ILE A 275 -9.12 9.92 -8.07
C ILE A 275 -8.54 8.58 -8.55
N VAL A 276 -7.82 7.87 -7.67
CA VAL A 276 -7.28 6.54 -8.01
C VAL A 276 -8.39 5.54 -8.27
N ARG A 277 -9.50 5.58 -7.50
CA ARG A 277 -10.68 4.72 -7.75
C ARG A 277 -11.26 4.89 -9.16
N GLN A 278 -11.23 6.11 -9.68
CA GLN A 278 -11.72 6.44 -11.03
C GLN A 278 -10.64 6.33 -12.10
N ARG A 279 -9.49 5.72 -11.80
CA ARG A 279 -8.33 5.61 -12.69
C ARG A 279 -7.81 6.97 -13.17
N GLY A 280 -7.97 8.00 -12.35
CA GLY A 280 -7.45 9.34 -12.59
C GLY A 280 -6.03 9.50 -12.08
N TYR A 281 -5.43 10.66 -12.42
CA TYR A 281 -4.07 11.02 -11.98
C TYR A 281 -4.14 12.17 -11.00
N PHE A 282 -3.42 12.04 -9.90
CA PHE A 282 -3.19 13.15 -8.98
C PHE A 282 -1.77 13.68 -9.21
N ILE A 283 -1.68 14.94 -9.58
CA ILE A 283 -0.40 15.61 -9.81
C ILE A 283 -0.29 16.80 -8.88
N SER A 284 0.92 17.10 -8.43
CA SER A 284 1.18 18.24 -7.55
C SER A 284 2.45 18.96 -7.94
N GLY A 285 2.41 20.27 -7.80
CA GLY A 285 3.58 21.13 -7.95
C GLY A 285 3.65 22.09 -6.78
N LYS A 286 4.81 22.20 -6.14
CA LYS A 286 5.03 23.08 -5.01
C LYS A 286 5.69 24.39 -5.48
N PHE A 287 5.09 25.51 -5.12
CA PHE A 287 5.75 26.80 -5.30
C PHE A 287 6.80 26.96 -4.20
N ASP A 288 8.07 27.01 -4.61
CA ASP A 288 9.21 27.19 -3.71
C ASP A 288 9.71 28.62 -3.84
N GLN A 289 9.71 29.35 -2.73
CA GLN A 289 10.21 30.73 -2.70
C GLN A 289 11.70 30.86 -3.06
N PHE A 290 12.48 29.78 -2.92
CA PHE A 290 13.90 29.76 -3.30
C PHE A 290 14.14 29.43 -4.79
N LYS A 291 13.11 28.98 -5.53
CA LYS A 291 13.18 28.68 -6.97
C LYS A 291 12.45 29.73 -7.83
N ARG A 292 12.38 30.95 -7.37
CA ARG A 292 11.66 32.06 -8.07
C ARG A 292 12.18 32.34 -9.48
N ASN A 293 13.41 31.95 -9.79
CA ASN A 293 14.06 32.25 -11.06
C ASN A 293 13.73 31.25 -12.19
N ILE A 294 12.96 30.19 -11.89
CA ILE A 294 12.55 29.22 -12.91
C ILE A 294 11.06 29.43 -13.20
N PRO A 295 10.73 30.02 -14.37
CA PRO A 295 9.34 30.17 -14.78
C PRO A 295 8.63 28.81 -14.81
N TYR A 296 7.38 28.79 -14.35
CA TYR A 296 6.53 27.59 -14.35
C TYR A 296 7.06 26.36 -13.57
N ALA A 297 8.04 26.53 -12.67
CA ALA A 297 8.67 25.41 -11.95
C ALA A 297 7.67 24.45 -11.29
N SER A 298 6.59 24.96 -10.70
CA SER A 298 5.53 24.14 -10.08
C SER A 298 4.71 23.35 -11.10
N LEU A 299 4.43 23.92 -12.27
CA LEU A 299 3.74 23.21 -13.36
C LEU A 299 4.64 22.14 -13.98
N ILE A 300 5.91 22.46 -14.23
CA ILE A 300 6.90 21.48 -14.68
C ILE A 300 6.97 20.30 -13.72
N GLN A 301 7.04 20.56 -12.43
CA GLN A 301 7.07 19.53 -11.38
C GLN A 301 5.79 18.65 -11.38
N ALA A 302 4.63 19.27 -11.57
CA ALA A 302 3.37 18.55 -11.67
C ALA A 302 3.32 17.63 -12.91
N PHE A 303 3.75 18.12 -14.07
CA PHE A 303 3.82 17.32 -15.29
C PHE A 303 4.89 16.22 -15.24
N GLN A 304 6.04 16.47 -14.65
CA GLN A 304 7.03 15.42 -14.38
C GLN A 304 6.43 14.29 -13.52
N SER A 305 5.66 14.66 -12.49
CA SER A 305 4.93 13.69 -11.68
C SER A 305 3.93 12.88 -12.51
N LEU A 306 3.19 13.53 -13.42
CA LEU A 306 2.28 12.85 -14.34
C LEU A 306 3.01 11.84 -15.23
N ILE A 307 4.08 12.28 -15.89
CA ILE A 307 4.85 11.41 -16.80
C ILE A 307 5.39 10.18 -16.05
N ARG A 308 5.91 10.36 -14.84
CA ARG A 308 6.36 9.25 -14.01
C ARG A 308 5.23 8.28 -13.67
N GLN A 309 4.01 8.77 -13.39
CA GLN A 309 2.84 7.93 -13.17
C GLN A 309 2.45 7.17 -14.45
N LEU A 310 2.44 7.83 -15.61
CA LEU A 310 2.13 7.19 -16.89
C LEU A 310 3.13 6.09 -17.27
N LEU A 311 4.42 6.29 -16.97
CA LEU A 311 5.46 5.29 -17.21
C LEU A 311 5.29 4.02 -16.34
N THR A 312 4.45 4.06 -15.30
CA THR A 312 4.10 2.88 -14.51
C THR A 312 2.95 2.06 -15.10
N GLU A 313 2.38 2.48 -16.22
CA GLU A 313 1.26 1.78 -16.86
C GLU A 313 1.71 0.66 -17.79
N SER A 314 0.72 -0.09 -18.31
CA SER A 314 0.99 -1.13 -19.30
C SER A 314 1.57 -0.55 -20.60
N LYS A 315 2.34 -1.35 -21.34
CA LYS A 315 2.90 -0.94 -22.64
C LYS A 315 1.81 -0.44 -23.62
N ALA A 316 0.63 -1.06 -23.60
CA ALA A 316 -0.50 -0.65 -24.44
C ALA A 316 -1.03 0.74 -24.07
N SER A 317 -1.15 1.02 -22.75
CA SER A 317 -1.55 2.34 -22.26
C SER A 317 -0.52 3.41 -22.61
N ILE A 318 0.78 3.11 -22.45
CA ILE A 318 1.87 4.02 -22.82
C ILE A 318 1.83 4.35 -24.31
N LEU A 319 1.57 3.39 -25.19
CA LEU A 319 1.42 3.64 -26.63
C LEU A 319 0.22 4.54 -26.93
N THR A 320 -0.89 4.36 -26.24
CA THR A 320 -2.06 5.22 -26.37
C THR A 320 -1.74 6.65 -25.92
N TRP A 321 -1.04 6.81 -24.81
CA TRP A 321 -0.59 8.12 -24.32
C TRP A 321 0.41 8.76 -25.26
N LYS A 322 1.35 8.00 -25.83
CA LYS A 322 2.27 8.47 -26.87
C LYS A 322 1.52 9.12 -28.04
N GLN A 323 0.52 8.44 -28.58
CA GLN A 323 -0.28 8.96 -29.68
C GLN A 323 -1.01 10.25 -29.30
N LYS A 324 -1.68 10.26 -28.14
CA LYS A 324 -2.38 11.45 -27.64
C LYS A 324 -1.44 12.64 -27.44
N MET A 325 -0.26 12.41 -26.86
CA MET A 325 0.74 13.45 -26.61
C MET A 325 1.31 13.99 -27.94
N LEU A 326 1.65 13.13 -28.88
CA LEU A 326 2.16 13.55 -30.18
C LEU A 326 1.15 14.42 -30.93
N VAL A 327 -0.15 14.07 -30.88
CA VAL A 327 -1.22 14.87 -31.47
C VAL A 327 -1.35 16.23 -30.77
N ALA A 328 -1.34 16.24 -29.43
CA ALA A 328 -1.51 17.47 -28.65
C ALA A 328 -0.31 18.41 -28.74
N LEU A 329 0.91 17.89 -28.80
CA LEU A 329 2.15 18.68 -28.82
C LEU A 329 2.47 19.18 -30.25
N GLY A 330 2.07 18.45 -31.29
CA GLY A 330 2.37 18.80 -32.67
C GLY A 330 3.84 19.13 -32.90
N THR A 331 4.11 20.31 -33.44
CA THR A 331 5.48 20.81 -33.69
C THR A 331 6.21 21.28 -32.42
N SER A 332 5.52 21.46 -31.31
CA SER A 332 6.08 21.99 -30.04
C SER A 332 6.68 20.88 -29.14
N GLY A 333 6.66 19.61 -29.57
CA GLY A 333 7.15 18.49 -28.78
C GLY A 333 8.56 18.66 -28.25
N LYS A 334 9.47 19.17 -29.11
CA LYS A 334 10.87 19.41 -28.74
C LYS A 334 11.02 20.50 -27.65
N VAL A 335 10.27 21.58 -27.75
CA VAL A 335 10.29 22.67 -26.76
C VAL A 335 9.80 22.18 -25.39
N VAL A 336 8.79 21.32 -25.39
CA VAL A 336 8.30 20.73 -24.17
C VAL A 336 9.30 19.72 -23.59
N ALA A 337 9.97 18.94 -24.44
CA ALA A 337 11.02 18.01 -24.01
C ALA A 337 12.25 18.73 -23.40
N ASP A 338 12.62 19.90 -23.93
CA ASP A 338 13.68 20.73 -23.34
C ASP A 338 13.36 21.19 -21.92
N VAL A 339 12.07 21.33 -21.58
CA VAL A 339 11.59 21.77 -20.26
C VAL A 339 11.24 20.57 -19.35
N ILE A 340 10.74 19.49 -19.93
CA ILE A 340 10.34 18.27 -19.23
C ILE A 340 10.98 17.07 -19.93
N PRO A 341 12.26 16.79 -19.67
CA PRO A 341 13.01 15.75 -20.39
C PRO A 341 12.40 14.35 -20.29
N GLU A 342 11.71 14.06 -19.18
CA GLU A 342 11.06 12.76 -18.97
C GLU A 342 9.98 12.43 -20.03
N ILE A 343 9.45 13.43 -20.75
CA ILE A 343 8.45 13.18 -21.79
C ILE A 343 9.01 12.38 -22.96
N GLU A 344 10.33 12.50 -23.23
CA GLU A 344 11.01 11.72 -24.27
C GLU A 344 10.91 10.20 -24.00
N LEU A 345 10.77 9.79 -22.75
CA LEU A 345 10.59 8.37 -22.40
C LEU A 345 9.25 7.80 -22.93
N ILE A 346 8.27 8.67 -23.20
CA ILE A 346 6.98 8.28 -23.77
C ILE A 346 6.94 8.54 -25.28
N ILE A 347 7.26 9.76 -25.71
CA ILE A 347 7.10 10.14 -27.12
C ILE A 347 8.25 9.67 -28.02
N GLY A 348 9.41 9.39 -27.43
CA GLY A 348 10.67 9.14 -28.15
C GLY A 348 11.42 10.45 -28.42
N LYS A 349 12.66 10.31 -28.84
CA LYS A 349 13.51 11.45 -29.26
C LYS A 349 13.12 11.97 -30.61
#